data_08a780bf805e4aeebc34938ddbf9732d
#
_entry.id   08a780bf805e4aeebc34938ddbf9732d
#
_cell.length_a   1.000
_cell.length_b   1.000
_cell.length_c   1.000
_cell.angle_alpha   90.00
_cell.angle_beta   90.00
_cell.angle_gamma   90.00
#
_symmetry.space_group_name_H-M   'P 1'
#
loop_
_entity.id
_entity.type
_entity.pdbx_description
1 polymer ?
#
loop_
_entity_poly.entity_id
_entity_poly.type
_entity_poly.pdbx_seq_one_letter_code
_entity_poly.pdbx_strand_id
1 'polypeptide(L)'
;MNLLNGLLGNASKVNTDDISKQYAKIFAPGEKVEHVYKQIRDLIIFTNRRFIFVDIQGLTGKKVSFHSIPYRNISHFCVETAGLVDFDAELRIWVVGNCTPVVELKFSADLDINEIQRVLADYVLSI
;
A
#
# COMPACT_ATOMS: atom_id res chain seq x y z
N MET A 1 6.10 -17.85 2.63
CA MET A 1 6.17 -16.78 3.61
C MET A 1 7.50 -16.82 4.34
N ASN A 2 8.07 -15.71 4.57
CA ASN A 2 9.31 -15.63 5.32
C ASN A 2 9.01 -15.40 6.81
N LEU A 3 9.18 -16.44 7.61
CA LEU A 3 8.96 -16.35 9.06
C LEU A 3 9.89 -15.35 9.73
N LEU A 4 11.09 -15.23 9.20
CA LEU A 4 12.08 -14.30 9.75
C LEU A 4 11.59 -12.85 9.63
N ASN A 5 11.02 -12.48 8.49
CA ASN A 5 10.44 -11.16 8.33
C ASN A 5 9.32 -10.91 9.32
N GLY A 6 8.47 -11.90 9.55
CA GLY A 6 7.41 -11.80 10.56
C GLY A 6 7.97 -11.62 11.95
N LEU A 7 9.00 -12.36 12.29
CA LEU A 7 9.63 -12.27 13.61
C LEU A 7 10.32 -10.93 13.83
N LEU A 8 10.88 -10.35 12.80
CA LEU A 8 11.54 -9.05 12.90
C LEU A 8 10.55 -7.89 12.89
N GLY A 9 9.26 -8.16 12.72
CA GLY A 9 8.25 -7.12 12.70
C GLY A 9 8.33 -6.20 11.51
N ASN A 10 8.99 -6.64 10.45
CA ASN A 10 9.16 -5.82 9.26
C ASN A 10 7.82 -5.59 8.57
N ALA A 11 7.65 -4.39 8.08
CA ALA A 11 6.60 -4.12 7.12
C ALA A 11 6.90 -4.97 5.90
N SER A 12 6.07 -5.92 5.63
CA SER A 12 6.35 -6.90 4.63
C SER A 12 5.08 -7.34 3.96
N LYS A 13 5.23 -8.18 2.99
CA LYS A 13 4.11 -8.80 2.33
C LYS A 13 3.24 -9.52 3.34
N VAL A 14 1.97 -9.27 3.26
CA VAL A 14 0.95 -9.93 4.06
C VAL A 14 0.27 -10.97 3.18
N ASN A 15 -0.24 -12.03 3.80
CA ASN A 15 -0.96 -13.05 3.08
C ASN A 15 -2.23 -12.45 2.46
N THR A 16 -2.32 -12.52 1.13
CA THR A 16 -3.44 -11.91 0.39
C THR A 16 -4.76 -12.59 0.69
N ASP A 17 -4.75 -13.90 0.97
CA ASP A 17 -5.98 -14.63 1.30
C ASP A 17 -6.56 -14.17 2.65
N ASP A 18 -5.70 -13.92 3.63
CA ASP A 18 -6.15 -13.44 4.93
C ASP A 18 -6.83 -12.07 4.81
N ILE A 19 -6.25 -11.19 4.02
CA ILE A 19 -6.81 -9.86 3.79
C ILE A 19 -8.09 -9.94 2.98
N SER A 20 -8.14 -10.81 1.97
CA SER A 20 -9.34 -11.02 1.19
C SER A 20 -10.52 -11.45 2.06
N LYS A 21 -10.26 -12.29 3.05
CA LYS A 21 -11.30 -12.74 3.99
C LYS A 21 -11.66 -11.66 4.99
N GLN A 22 -10.66 -11.00 5.55
CA GLN A 22 -10.88 -9.98 6.58
C GLN A 22 -11.71 -8.82 6.07
N TYR A 23 -11.46 -8.40 4.83
CA TYR A 23 -12.12 -7.24 4.24
C TYR A 23 -13.06 -7.62 3.08
N ALA A 24 -13.60 -8.84 3.10
CA ALA A 24 -14.41 -9.36 2.00
C ALA A 24 -15.58 -8.45 1.63
N LYS A 25 -16.09 -7.69 2.59
CA LYS A 25 -17.27 -6.84 2.36
C LYS A 25 -17.01 -5.61 1.50
N ILE A 26 -15.74 -5.21 1.33
CA ILE A 26 -15.44 -3.98 0.60
C ILE A 26 -15.12 -4.22 -0.88
N PHE A 27 -14.88 -5.46 -1.28
CA PHE A 27 -14.43 -5.74 -2.65
C PHE A 27 -15.60 -5.89 -3.60
N ALA A 28 -15.43 -5.33 -4.80
CA ALA A 28 -16.41 -5.45 -5.87
C ALA A 28 -16.46 -6.88 -6.41
N PRO A 29 -17.57 -7.28 -7.05
CA PRO A 29 -17.62 -8.59 -7.72
C PRO A 29 -16.49 -8.74 -8.73
N GLY A 30 -15.75 -9.83 -8.62
CA GLY A 30 -14.60 -10.10 -9.51
C GLY A 30 -13.32 -9.38 -9.12
N GLU A 31 -13.35 -8.56 -8.09
CA GLU A 31 -12.14 -7.90 -7.59
C GLU A 31 -11.33 -8.88 -6.75
N LYS A 32 -10.01 -8.91 -7.01
CA LYS A 32 -9.10 -9.83 -6.33
C LYS A 32 -7.95 -9.06 -5.71
N VAL A 33 -7.61 -9.41 -4.47
CA VAL A 33 -6.42 -8.88 -3.80
C VAL A 33 -5.20 -9.58 -4.36
N GLU A 34 -4.26 -8.81 -4.88
CA GLU A 34 -3.07 -9.37 -5.53
C GLU A 34 -1.79 -9.12 -4.74
N HIS A 35 -1.67 -7.96 -4.08
CA HIS A 35 -0.54 -7.66 -3.24
C HIS A 35 -1.01 -6.90 -2.00
N VAL A 36 -0.40 -7.18 -0.85
CA VAL A 36 -0.67 -6.46 0.39
C VAL A 36 0.65 -6.18 1.09
N TYR A 37 0.80 -4.94 1.55
CA TYR A 37 1.96 -4.53 2.36
C TYR A 37 1.44 -3.89 3.64
N LYS A 38 2.08 -4.22 4.74
CA LYS A 38 1.70 -3.70 6.04
C LYS A 38 2.82 -2.81 6.57
N GLN A 39 2.46 -1.61 7.03
CA GLN A 39 3.37 -0.70 7.68
C GLN A 39 2.77 -0.33 9.05
N ILE A 40 3.39 -0.78 10.12
CA ILE A 40 2.87 -0.66 11.48
C ILE A 40 1.50 -1.34 11.55
N ARG A 41 0.40 -0.62 11.55
CA ARG A 41 -0.94 -1.20 11.50
C ARG A 41 -1.72 -0.85 10.24
N ASP A 42 -1.18 0.05 9.42
CA ASP A 42 -1.81 0.45 8.16
C ASP A 42 -1.49 -0.55 7.07
N LEU A 43 -2.37 -0.61 6.06
CA LEU A 43 -2.22 -1.54 4.96
C LEU A 43 -2.25 -0.82 3.63
N ILE A 44 -1.46 -1.31 2.69
CA ILE A 44 -1.58 -0.97 1.28
C ILE A 44 -2.05 -2.23 0.57
N ILE A 45 -3.16 -2.13 -0.13
CA ILE A 45 -3.74 -3.25 -0.85
C ILE A 45 -3.75 -2.91 -2.34
N PHE A 46 -3.17 -3.78 -3.14
CA PHE A 46 -3.28 -3.72 -4.60
C PHE A 46 -4.25 -4.81 -5.04
N THR A 47 -5.40 -4.41 -5.56
CA THR A 47 -6.31 -5.35 -6.20
C THR A 47 -6.11 -5.30 -7.70
N ASN A 48 -6.79 -6.18 -8.42
CA ASN A 48 -6.77 -6.11 -9.89
C ASN A 48 -7.49 -4.88 -10.44
N ARG A 49 -8.12 -4.06 -9.58
CA ARG A 49 -8.91 -2.91 -10.02
C ARG A 49 -8.49 -1.57 -9.42
N ARG A 50 -7.97 -1.57 -8.18
CA ARG A 50 -7.66 -0.31 -7.50
C ARG A 50 -6.55 -0.47 -6.49
N PHE A 51 -5.98 0.66 -6.12
CA PHE A 51 -5.11 0.82 -4.98
C PHE A 51 -5.98 1.18 -3.77
N ILE A 52 -5.76 0.55 -2.63
CA ILE A 52 -6.49 0.86 -1.40
C ILE A 52 -5.47 1.12 -0.29
N PHE A 53 -5.55 2.30 0.31
CA PHE A 53 -4.82 2.59 1.53
C PHE A 53 -5.78 2.42 2.71
N VAL A 54 -5.46 1.53 3.62
CA VAL A 54 -6.25 1.26 4.82
C VAL A 54 -5.57 1.93 6.00
N ASP A 55 -6.17 3.02 6.45
CA ASP A 55 -5.67 3.83 7.57
C ASP A 55 -6.38 3.42 8.85
N ILE A 56 -5.66 2.72 9.72
CA ILE A 56 -6.21 2.21 10.97
C ILE A 56 -5.86 3.19 12.08
N GLN A 57 -6.88 3.78 12.69
CA GLN A 57 -6.74 4.91 13.60
C GLN A 57 -7.26 4.59 15.01
N GLY A 58 -6.89 5.48 15.94
CA GLY A 58 -7.39 5.43 17.31
C GLY A 58 -6.67 4.42 18.17
N LEU A 59 -6.86 4.53 19.48
CA LEU A 59 -6.17 3.67 20.47
C LEU A 59 -6.55 2.20 20.31
N THR A 60 -7.82 1.94 19.96
CA THR A 60 -8.32 0.57 19.80
C THR A 60 -8.20 0.03 18.39
N GLY A 61 -7.82 0.88 17.42
CA GLY A 61 -7.77 0.49 16.02
C GLY A 61 -9.13 0.25 15.38
N LYS A 62 -10.22 0.73 16.00
CA LYS A 62 -11.56 0.50 15.50
C LYS A 62 -11.98 1.47 14.41
N LYS A 63 -11.37 2.66 14.38
CA LYS A 63 -11.64 3.62 13.33
C LYS A 63 -10.75 3.31 12.14
N VAL A 64 -11.36 2.97 11.02
CA VAL A 64 -10.63 2.57 9.81
C VAL A 64 -11.13 3.40 8.64
N SER A 65 -10.20 3.99 7.91
CA SER A 65 -10.50 4.69 6.66
C SER A 65 -9.96 3.89 5.49
N PHE A 66 -10.78 3.74 4.47
CA PHE A 66 -10.39 3.05 3.24
C PHE A 66 -10.33 4.07 2.11
N HIS A 67 -9.14 4.36 1.64
CA HIS A 67 -8.92 5.29 0.53
C HIS A 67 -8.70 4.48 -0.74
N SER A 68 -9.67 4.49 -1.63
CA SER A 68 -9.61 3.72 -2.87
C SER A 68 -9.29 4.65 -4.03
N ILE A 69 -8.28 4.27 -4.79
CA ILE A 69 -7.85 5.03 -5.96
C ILE A 69 -7.84 4.09 -7.16
N PRO A 70 -8.75 4.27 -8.14
CA PRO A 70 -8.64 3.53 -9.39
C PRO A 70 -7.31 3.84 -10.06
N TYR A 71 -6.64 2.85 -10.59
CA TYR A 71 -5.30 3.05 -11.17
C TYR A 71 -5.29 4.09 -12.28
N ARG A 72 -6.36 4.15 -13.08
CA ARG A 72 -6.47 5.14 -14.16
C ARG A 72 -6.51 6.59 -13.69
N ASN A 73 -6.83 6.81 -12.41
CA ASN A 73 -6.89 8.17 -11.86
C ASN A 73 -5.55 8.62 -11.28
N ILE A 74 -4.58 7.74 -11.21
CA ILE A 74 -3.24 8.11 -10.75
C ILE A 74 -2.55 8.85 -11.87
N SER A 75 -2.20 10.12 -11.63
CA SER A 75 -1.51 10.92 -12.62
C SER A 75 0.00 10.66 -12.59
N HIS A 76 0.56 10.57 -11.40
CA HIS A 76 1.98 10.24 -11.25
C HIS A 76 2.24 9.83 -9.79
N PHE A 77 3.42 9.30 -9.56
CA PHE A 77 3.85 8.87 -8.24
C PHE A 77 5.35 9.08 -8.09
N CYS A 78 5.79 9.22 -6.84
CA CYS A 78 7.19 9.44 -6.52
C CYS A 78 7.61 8.47 -5.42
N VAL A 79 8.75 7.87 -5.60
CA VAL A 79 9.36 7.02 -4.58
C VAL A 79 10.72 7.60 -4.23
N GLU A 80 10.94 7.90 -2.95
CA GLU A 80 12.24 8.29 -2.44
C GLU A 80 12.79 7.12 -1.64
N THR A 81 13.99 6.69 -1.99
CA THR A 81 14.65 5.63 -1.24
C THR A 81 15.27 6.18 0.02
N ALA A 82 15.47 5.31 1.02
CA ALA A 82 16.12 5.69 2.27
C ALA A 82 17.56 6.16 2.01
N GLY A 83 17.92 7.28 2.61
CA GLY A 83 19.29 7.78 2.54
C GLY A 83 20.18 7.19 3.62
N LEU A 84 21.42 7.66 3.68
CA LEU A 84 22.39 7.18 4.67
C LEU A 84 21.99 7.59 6.10
N VAL A 85 21.37 8.74 6.26
CA VAL A 85 20.98 9.28 7.56
C VAL A 85 19.51 9.03 7.84
N ASP A 86 18.70 9.10 6.80
CA ASP A 86 17.27 8.84 6.87
C ASP A 86 17.01 7.41 6.43
N PHE A 87 16.46 6.59 7.33
CA PHE A 87 16.21 5.19 7.05
C PHE A 87 14.81 4.92 6.50
N ASP A 88 14.00 5.96 6.36
CA ASP A 88 12.64 5.81 5.84
C ASP A 88 12.62 6.05 4.33
N ALA A 89 11.94 5.16 3.63
CA ALA A 89 11.55 5.38 2.24
C ALA A 89 10.18 6.06 2.23
N GLU A 90 9.87 6.76 1.15
CA GLU A 90 8.60 7.48 1.04
C GLU A 90 7.95 7.23 -0.32
N LEU A 91 6.64 7.01 -0.28
CA LEU A 91 5.81 6.88 -1.48
C LEU A 91 4.79 8.00 -1.48
N ARG A 92 4.72 8.75 -2.59
CA ARG A 92 3.69 9.76 -2.81
C ARG A 92 2.94 9.47 -4.09
N ILE A 93 1.62 9.62 -4.05
CA ILE A 93 0.75 9.36 -5.19
C ILE A 93 -0.15 10.58 -5.41
N TRP A 94 -0.20 11.04 -6.67
CA TRP A 94 -1.09 12.12 -7.10
C TRP A 94 -2.17 11.56 -8.01
N VAL A 95 -3.36 12.12 -7.88
CA VAL A 95 -4.48 11.79 -8.78
C VAL A 95 -4.74 12.95 -9.73
N VAL A 96 -5.42 12.64 -10.82
CA VAL A 96 -5.77 13.64 -11.84
C VAL A 96 -6.53 14.80 -11.21
N GLY A 97 -6.09 16.01 -11.50
CA GLY A 97 -6.73 17.23 -11.02
C GLY A 97 -6.25 17.75 -9.68
N ASN A 98 -5.38 17.03 -8.99
CA ASN A 98 -4.86 17.46 -7.70
C ASN A 98 -3.40 17.91 -7.81
N CYS A 99 -3.10 19.07 -7.20
CA CYS A 99 -1.73 19.59 -7.17
C CYS A 99 -0.90 19.00 -6.04
N THR A 100 -1.56 18.48 -5.00
CA THR A 100 -0.88 17.87 -3.85
C THR A 100 -1.11 16.37 -3.86
N PRO A 101 -0.17 15.58 -3.31
CA PRO A 101 -0.36 14.14 -3.27
C PRO A 101 -1.55 13.78 -2.36
N VAL A 102 -2.32 12.78 -2.78
CA VAL A 102 -3.44 12.25 -1.98
C VAL A 102 -2.99 11.11 -1.08
N VAL A 103 -1.83 10.53 -1.36
CA VAL A 103 -1.22 9.50 -0.52
C VAL A 103 0.22 9.91 -0.26
N GLU A 104 0.61 9.90 1.01
CA GLU A 104 1.99 10.11 1.44
C GLU A 104 2.27 9.07 2.53
N LEU A 105 3.13 8.11 2.23
CA LEU A 105 3.42 7.02 3.14
C LEU A 105 4.92 6.88 3.33
N LYS A 106 5.33 6.72 4.58
CA LYS A 106 6.71 6.43 4.93
C LYS A 106 6.84 4.96 5.31
N PHE A 107 7.87 4.34 4.81
CA PHE A 107 8.15 2.94 5.09
C PHE A 107 9.51 2.81 5.76
N SER A 108 9.64 1.85 6.67
CA SER A 108 10.94 1.54 7.25
C SER A 108 11.87 0.99 6.16
N ALA A 109 13.17 1.08 6.41
CA ALA A 109 14.17 0.60 5.47
C ALA A 109 14.07 -0.90 5.20
N ASP A 110 13.38 -1.62 6.05
CA ASP A 110 13.24 -3.07 5.92
C ASP A 110 12.28 -3.49 4.81
N LEU A 111 11.38 -2.58 4.40
CA LEU A 111 10.46 -2.86 3.32
C LEU A 111 11.14 -2.61 1.97
N ASP A 112 10.95 -3.51 1.02
CA ASP A 112 11.48 -3.34 -0.33
C ASP A 112 10.63 -2.32 -1.09
N ILE A 113 11.00 -1.05 -0.99
CA ILE A 113 10.28 0.03 -1.64
C ILE A 113 10.36 -0.09 -3.17
N ASN A 114 11.41 -0.70 -3.69
CA ASN A 114 11.54 -0.92 -5.13
C ASN A 114 10.52 -1.92 -5.63
N GLU A 115 10.19 -2.92 -4.84
CA GLU A 115 9.11 -3.85 -5.18
C GLU A 115 7.77 -3.13 -5.26
N ILE A 116 7.47 -2.28 -4.28
CA ILE A 116 6.23 -1.51 -4.28
C ILE A 116 6.16 -0.59 -5.49
N GLN A 117 7.27 0.08 -5.81
CA GLN A 117 7.33 0.93 -7.01
C GLN A 117 7.07 0.13 -8.27
N ARG A 118 7.65 -1.05 -8.39
CA ARG A 118 7.45 -1.93 -9.55
C ARG A 118 6.00 -2.39 -9.67
N VAL A 119 5.40 -2.79 -8.55
CA VAL A 119 4.00 -3.22 -8.53
C VAL A 119 3.07 -2.08 -8.94
N LEU A 120 3.27 -0.91 -8.36
CA LEU A 120 2.46 0.26 -8.70
C LEU A 120 2.64 0.65 -10.17
N ALA A 121 3.86 0.63 -10.67
CA ALA A 121 4.15 0.94 -12.07
C ALA A 121 3.45 -0.04 -13.01
N ASP A 122 3.45 -1.32 -12.67
CA ASP A 122 2.79 -2.33 -13.49
C ASP A 122 1.30 -2.04 -13.65
N TYR A 123 0.61 -1.67 -12.58
CA TYR A 123 -0.81 -1.33 -12.66
C TYR A 123 -1.06 -0.01 -13.37
N VAL A 124 -0.30 1.01 -13.06
CA VAL A 124 -0.56 2.37 -13.59
C VAL A 124 -0.18 2.46 -15.05
N LEU A 125 0.92 1.84 -15.46
CA LEU A 125 1.42 1.96 -16.82
C LEU A 125 0.80 0.97 -17.80
N SER A 126 0.03 0.02 -17.30
CA SER A 126 -0.62 -1.00 -18.13
C SER A 126 -1.95 -0.57 -18.74
N ILE A 127 -2.45 0.57 -18.35
CA ILE A 127 -3.75 1.04 -18.82
C ILE A 127 -3.63 2.01 -19.97
#